data_5cd78606aab57e5565ea95597c4830a0
#
_entry.id   5cd78606aab57e5565ea95597c4830a0
#
_cell.length_a   1.000
_cell.length_b   1.000
_cell.length_c   1.000
_cell.angle_alpha   90.00
_cell.angle_beta   90.00
_cell.angle_gamma   90.00
#
_symmetry.space_group_name_H-M   'P 1'
#
loop_
_entity.id
_entity.type
_entity.pdbx_description
1 polymer ?
#
loop_
_entity_poly.entity_id
_entity_poly.type
_entity_poly.pdbx_seq_one_letter_code
_entity_poly.pdbx_strand_id
1 'polypeptide(L)'
;MRDQLAKIRSEALAAFESAADLAALDALRVQYLGKKGELTGVLKMMGKLTAEERPVMGQLANDVRAALESALEERTTALENAALEQRLKDEAIDVTIPGKSVSVGHRHPMYIALDEIKEVFIGMGFDVLDGPEVELASYNFDRLNAEEGHPSRDWSDTFYFDEDSRVMLRSQTSPMQVRAMETRSLPIRIIAPGRVYRKDEVDATHSPMFHQVEGMVIDKGVTMADLKGTLNTLVEELYGKGTKTRFRPHHFPFTEPSCEMDVQCHKCGGVGCPTCKGEGWIEVLGAGMIHPKVLEMSGIDSEVYSGWAFGLGLERIAMRRFKIADLRLIFENDMRFLEQF
;
A
#
# COMPACT_ATOMS: atom_id res chain seq x y z
N MET A 1 2.79 -57.21 -66.06
CA MET A 1 3.12 -57.05 -64.59
C MET A 1 4.18 -55.99 -64.34
N ARG A 2 5.34 -55.97 -65.09
CA ARG A 2 6.32 -54.87 -64.94
C ARG A 2 5.69 -53.50 -65.18
N ASP A 3 4.95 -53.34 -66.26
CA ASP A 3 4.30 -52.08 -66.61
C ASP A 3 3.25 -51.66 -65.52
N GLN A 4 2.56 -52.61 -64.91
CA GLN A 4 1.64 -52.38 -63.81
C GLN A 4 2.37 -51.88 -62.54
N LEU A 5 3.50 -52.48 -62.16
CA LEU A 5 4.35 -52.04 -61.05
C LEU A 5 4.92 -50.65 -61.31
N ALA A 6 5.39 -50.36 -62.52
CA ALA A 6 5.87 -49.02 -62.90
C ALA A 6 4.77 -48.00 -62.90
N LYS A 7 3.55 -48.33 -63.30
CA LYS A 7 2.37 -47.46 -63.25
C LYS A 7 1.96 -47.16 -61.81
N ILE A 8 1.81 -48.18 -60.96
CA ILE A 8 1.50 -48.04 -59.56
C ILE A 8 2.55 -47.16 -58.85
N ARG A 9 3.82 -47.33 -59.13
CA ARG A 9 4.89 -46.49 -58.57
C ARG A 9 4.73 -45.05 -58.95
N SER A 10 4.51 -44.73 -60.25
CA SER A 10 4.35 -43.32 -60.71
C SER A 10 3.09 -42.64 -60.15
N GLU A 11 1.97 -43.37 -60.20
CA GLU A 11 0.69 -42.85 -59.74
C GLU A 11 0.67 -42.65 -58.21
N ALA A 12 1.21 -43.59 -57.44
CA ALA A 12 1.29 -43.49 -56.00
C ALA A 12 2.23 -42.35 -55.53
N LEU A 13 3.42 -42.22 -56.16
CA LEU A 13 4.36 -41.15 -55.84
C LEU A 13 3.74 -39.76 -56.10
N ALA A 14 3.09 -39.58 -57.27
CA ALA A 14 2.40 -38.33 -57.57
C ALA A 14 1.21 -38.06 -56.65
N ALA A 15 0.48 -39.09 -56.24
CA ALA A 15 -0.63 -38.96 -55.31
C ALA A 15 -0.12 -38.59 -53.89
N PHE A 16 0.94 -39.18 -53.39
CA PHE A 16 1.54 -38.84 -52.10
C PHE A 16 2.07 -37.41 -52.09
N GLU A 17 2.74 -36.99 -53.14
CA GLU A 17 3.21 -35.61 -53.27
C GLU A 17 2.07 -34.56 -53.26
N SER A 18 0.94 -34.89 -53.89
CA SER A 18 -0.24 -34.00 -53.94
C SER A 18 -1.15 -34.08 -52.74
N ALA A 19 -0.93 -34.97 -51.77
CA ALA A 19 -1.75 -35.08 -50.57
C ALA A 19 -1.78 -33.78 -49.78
N ALA A 20 -2.98 -33.25 -49.50
CA ALA A 20 -3.17 -31.95 -48.85
C ALA A 20 -2.95 -32.03 -47.33
N ASP A 21 -3.24 -33.15 -46.71
CA ASP A 21 -3.14 -33.36 -45.26
C ASP A 21 -2.80 -34.83 -44.93
N LEU A 22 -2.55 -35.06 -43.64
CA LEU A 22 -2.18 -36.42 -43.13
C LEU A 22 -3.30 -37.44 -43.33
N ALA A 23 -4.60 -37.02 -43.27
CA ALA A 23 -5.72 -37.92 -43.45
C ALA A 23 -5.83 -38.38 -44.91
N ALA A 24 -5.65 -37.48 -45.86
CA ALA A 24 -5.59 -37.79 -47.27
C ALA A 24 -4.40 -38.70 -47.58
N LEU A 25 -3.23 -38.41 -46.98
CA LEU A 25 -2.03 -39.25 -47.17
C LEU A 25 -2.22 -40.67 -46.61
N ASP A 26 -2.86 -40.80 -45.43
CA ASP A 26 -3.16 -42.13 -44.85
C ASP A 26 -4.16 -42.91 -45.70
N ALA A 27 -5.17 -42.26 -46.28
CA ALA A 27 -6.10 -42.88 -47.23
C ALA A 27 -5.35 -43.43 -48.46
N LEU A 28 -4.41 -42.66 -49.03
CA LEU A 28 -3.56 -43.08 -50.12
C LEU A 28 -2.62 -44.23 -49.73
N ARG A 29 -2.05 -44.19 -48.52
CA ARG A 29 -1.27 -45.32 -47.99
C ARG A 29 -2.09 -46.61 -47.97
N VAL A 30 -3.33 -46.57 -47.51
CA VAL A 30 -4.25 -47.71 -47.47
C VAL A 30 -4.57 -48.18 -48.89
N GLN A 31 -4.79 -47.25 -49.82
CA GLN A 31 -5.10 -47.57 -51.24
C GLN A 31 -3.95 -48.34 -51.92
N TYR A 32 -2.70 -47.86 -51.78
CA TYR A 32 -1.58 -48.44 -52.47
C TYR A 32 -0.85 -49.53 -51.70
N LEU A 33 -0.64 -49.36 -50.40
CA LEU A 33 0.19 -50.25 -49.56
C LEU A 33 -0.63 -51.12 -48.58
N GLY A 34 -1.93 -50.92 -48.49
CA GLY A 34 -2.80 -51.63 -47.58
C GLY A 34 -2.91 -53.13 -47.88
N LYS A 35 -3.51 -53.90 -46.95
CA LYS A 35 -3.70 -55.38 -47.13
C LYS A 35 -4.49 -55.75 -48.38
N LYS A 36 -5.34 -54.87 -48.87
CA LYS A 36 -6.11 -54.99 -50.10
C LYS A 36 -5.67 -53.94 -51.14
N GLY A 37 -4.58 -53.28 -50.91
CA GLY A 37 -4.07 -52.21 -51.77
C GLY A 37 -3.58 -52.72 -53.12
N GLU A 38 -3.37 -51.78 -54.04
CA GLU A 38 -3.02 -52.08 -55.44
C GLU A 38 -1.71 -52.87 -55.57
N LEU A 39 -0.69 -52.48 -54.83
CA LEU A 39 0.62 -53.20 -54.84
C LEU A 39 0.44 -54.63 -54.30
N THR A 40 -0.35 -54.77 -53.20
CA THR A 40 -0.62 -56.10 -52.64
C THR A 40 -1.44 -56.99 -53.61
N GLY A 41 -2.33 -56.36 -54.40
CA GLY A 41 -3.08 -57.04 -55.45
C GLY A 41 -2.16 -57.63 -56.55
N VAL A 42 -1.17 -56.87 -57.01
CA VAL A 42 -0.17 -57.33 -57.98
C VAL A 42 0.72 -58.43 -57.38
N LEU A 43 1.14 -58.31 -56.13
CA LEU A 43 1.93 -59.32 -55.42
C LEU A 43 1.19 -60.69 -55.34
N LYS A 44 -0.09 -60.71 -55.16
CA LYS A 44 -0.93 -61.93 -55.14
C LYS A 44 -0.93 -62.67 -56.51
N MET A 45 -0.80 -61.91 -57.60
CA MET A 45 -0.72 -62.51 -58.96
C MET A 45 0.62 -63.14 -59.27
N MET A 46 1.70 -62.95 -58.46
CA MET A 46 3.00 -63.55 -58.61
C MET A 46 2.94 -65.08 -58.55
N GLY A 47 1.93 -65.70 -57.95
CA GLY A 47 1.71 -67.12 -57.93
C GLY A 47 1.53 -67.77 -59.34
N LYS A 48 1.20 -66.96 -60.34
CA LYS A 48 0.97 -67.39 -61.73
C LYS A 48 2.23 -67.29 -62.59
N LEU A 49 3.37 -66.83 -62.08
CA LEU A 49 4.60 -66.68 -62.80
C LEU A 49 5.45 -67.94 -62.74
N THR A 50 6.35 -68.08 -63.74
CA THR A 50 7.32 -69.17 -63.79
C THR A 50 8.34 -69.08 -62.65
N ALA A 51 9.02 -70.20 -62.35
CA ALA A 51 10.02 -70.28 -61.26
C ALA A 51 11.20 -69.30 -61.48
N GLU A 52 11.54 -69.00 -62.72
CA GLU A 52 12.63 -68.07 -63.09
C GLU A 52 12.24 -66.60 -63.02
N GLU A 53 10.99 -66.26 -63.27
CA GLU A 53 10.51 -64.89 -63.26
C GLU A 53 10.14 -64.36 -61.84
N ARG A 54 9.78 -65.24 -60.91
CA ARG A 54 9.36 -64.88 -59.54
C ARG A 54 10.43 -64.09 -58.80
N PRO A 55 11.74 -64.46 -58.79
CA PRO A 55 12.72 -63.68 -58.02
C PRO A 55 12.88 -62.25 -58.55
N VAL A 56 12.92 -62.09 -59.89
CA VAL A 56 13.10 -60.82 -60.56
C VAL A 56 11.88 -59.88 -60.28
N MET A 57 10.69 -60.45 -60.38
CA MET A 57 9.49 -59.68 -60.10
C MET A 57 9.30 -59.36 -58.59
N GLY A 58 9.76 -60.33 -57.75
CA GLY A 58 9.73 -60.06 -56.27
C GLY A 58 10.71 -58.95 -55.90
N GLN A 59 11.88 -58.90 -56.47
CA GLN A 59 12.83 -57.80 -56.23
C GLN A 59 12.24 -56.47 -56.72
N LEU A 60 11.69 -56.44 -57.95
CA LEU A 60 11.07 -55.20 -58.46
C LEU A 60 9.89 -54.69 -57.61
N ALA A 61 9.07 -55.62 -57.13
CA ALA A 61 7.96 -55.27 -56.26
C ALA A 61 8.44 -54.74 -54.88
N ASN A 62 9.53 -55.32 -54.33
CA ASN A 62 10.14 -54.78 -53.10
C ASN A 62 10.80 -53.44 -53.33
N ASP A 63 11.43 -53.19 -54.47
CA ASP A 63 12.02 -51.90 -54.82
C ASP A 63 10.90 -50.78 -54.93
N VAL A 64 9.77 -51.15 -55.56
CA VAL A 64 8.62 -50.28 -55.63
C VAL A 64 8.07 -50.00 -54.26
N ARG A 65 7.92 -51.03 -53.41
CA ARG A 65 7.43 -50.88 -52.04
C ARG A 65 8.33 -49.94 -51.20
N ALA A 66 9.64 -50.19 -51.24
CA ALA A 66 10.60 -49.36 -50.53
C ALA A 66 10.54 -47.87 -50.99
N ALA A 67 10.42 -47.65 -52.31
CA ALA A 67 10.31 -46.32 -52.85
C ALA A 67 9.00 -45.60 -52.39
N LEU A 68 7.88 -46.34 -52.30
CA LEU A 68 6.63 -45.80 -51.84
C LEU A 68 6.65 -45.54 -50.30
N GLU A 69 7.24 -46.44 -49.55
CA GLU A 69 7.40 -46.28 -48.11
C GLU A 69 8.28 -45.04 -47.76
N SER A 70 9.41 -44.89 -48.49
CA SER A 70 10.27 -43.70 -48.33
C SER A 70 9.53 -42.37 -48.66
N ALA A 71 8.83 -42.33 -49.79
CA ALA A 71 8.10 -41.17 -50.21
C ALA A 71 6.93 -40.83 -49.23
N LEU A 72 6.30 -41.87 -48.68
CA LEU A 72 5.26 -41.70 -47.67
C LEU A 72 5.81 -41.07 -46.38
N GLU A 73 6.95 -41.56 -45.89
CA GLU A 73 7.63 -41.06 -44.71
C GLU A 73 8.09 -39.63 -44.89
N GLU A 74 8.71 -39.31 -46.03
CA GLU A 74 9.11 -37.93 -46.36
C GLU A 74 7.90 -36.97 -46.39
N ARG A 75 6.80 -37.40 -47.05
CA ARG A 75 5.59 -36.55 -47.12
C ARG A 75 4.91 -36.41 -45.76
N THR A 76 4.86 -37.48 -44.95
CA THR A 76 4.33 -37.42 -43.59
C THR A 76 5.07 -36.37 -42.76
N THR A 77 6.41 -36.47 -42.74
CA THR A 77 7.28 -35.52 -42.05
C THR A 77 7.07 -34.07 -42.53
N ALA A 78 6.95 -33.89 -43.85
CA ALA A 78 6.70 -32.55 -44.41
C ALA A 78 5.33 -31.97 -43.99
N LEU A 79 4.27 -32.76 -43.96
CA LEU A 79 2.95 -32.34 -43.53
C LEU A 79 2.87 -32.09 -42.01
N GLU A 80 3.53 -32.93 -41.20
CA GLU A 80 3.62 -32.72 -39.77
C GLU A 80 4.37 -31.44 -39.43
N ASN A 81 5.49 -31.17 -40.07
CA ASN A 81 6.24 -29.94 -39.89
C ASN A 81 5.43 -28.69 -40.30
N ALA A 82 4.76 -28.78 -41.48
CA ALA A 82 3.88 -27.68 -41.93
C ALA A 82 2.72 -27.41 -40.93
N ALA A 83 2.12 -28.48 -40.43
CA ALA A 83 1.06 -28.34 -39.39
C ALA A 83 1.61 -27.77 -38.09
N LEU A 84 2.79 -28.18 -37.66
CA LEU A 84 3.47 -27.63 -36.50
C LEU A 84 3.81 -26.14 -36.68
N GLU A 85 4.40 -25.79 -37.83
CA GLU A 85 4.70 -24.37 -38.12
C GLU A 85 3.44 -23.48 -38.11
N GLN A 86 2.36 -24.00 -38.69
CA GLN A 86 1.09 -23.26 -38.69
C GLN A 86 0.56 -23.09 -37.27
N ARG A 87 0.57 -24.16 -36.46
CA ARG A 87 0.15 -24.10 -35.05
C ARG A 87 1.01 -23.15 -34.27
N LEU A 88 2.33 -23.14 -34.43
CA LEU A 88 3.22 -22.22 -33.74
C LEU A 88 2.95 -20.76 -34.11
N LYS A 89 2.53 -20.48 -35.36
CA LYS A 89 2.12 -19.14 -35.79
C LYS A 89 0.79 -18.74 -35.16
N ASP A 90 -0.17 -19.67 -35.15
CA ASP A 90 -1.51 -19.41 -34.64
C ASP A 90 -1.54 -19.26 -33.10
N GLU A 91 -0.65 -19.98 -32.41
CA GLU A 91 -0.47 -19.94 -30.95
C GLU A 91 0.51 -18.83 -30.50
N ALA A 92 1.11 -18.07 -31.42
CA ALA A 92 2.02 -17.00 -31.06
C ALA A 92 1.31 -15.89 -30.29
N ILE A 93 1.80 -15.60 -29.11
CA ILE A 93 1.30 -14.51 -28.27
C ILE A 93 2.28 -13.34 -28.28
N ASP A 94 1.75 -12.14 -28.30
CA ASP A 94 2.57 -10.94 -28.15
C ASP A 94 3.05 -10.78 -26.70
N VAL A 95 4.30 -11.16 -26.44
CA VAL A 95 4.93 -11.06 -25.13
C VAL A 95 5.27 -9.62 -24.74
N THR A 96 5.10 -8.64 -25.65
CA THR A 96 5.34 -7.23 -25.35
C THR A 96 4.11 -6.55 -24.74
N ILE A 97 2.95 -7.19 -24.79
CA ILE A 97 1.75 -6.69 -24.10
C ILE A 97 2.06 -6.66 -22.60
N PRO A 98 1.94 -5.47 -21.95
CA PRO A 98 2.21 -5.35 -20.53
C PRO A 98 1.30 -6.28 -19.71
N GLY A 99 1.89 -7.01 -18.78
CA GLY A 99 1.15 -7.85 -17.84
C GLY A 99 0.29 -6.98 -16.91
N LYS A 100 -0.60 -7.63 -16.15
CA LYS A 100 -1.38 -6.96 -15.11
C LYS A 100 -0.42 -6.42 -14.04
N SER A 101 -0.32 -5.09 -13.93
CA SER A 101 0.48 -4.46 -12.88
C SER A 101 -0.14 -4.76 -11.51
N VAL A 102 0.70 -5.16 -10.57
CA VAL A 102 0.28 -5.26 -9.17
C VAL A 102 0.27 -3.85 -8.59
N SER A 103 -0.89 -3.41 -8.10
CA SER A 103 -0.98 -2.16 -7.35
C SER A 103 -0.27 -2.34 -6.01
N VAL A 104 0.77 -1.57 -5.77
CA VAL A 104 1.42 -1.49 -4.46
C VAL A 104 0.62 -0.51 -3.61
N GLY A 105 0.25 -0.92 -2.40
CA GLY A 105 -0.46 -0.05 -1.46
C GLY A 105 0.43 1.10 -0.99
N HIS A 106 -0.18 2.24 -0.68
CA HIS A 106 0.48 3.44 -0.15
C HIS A 106 0.04 3.69 1.30
N ARG A 107 0.91 4.34 2.08
CA ARG A 107 0.53 4.76 3.42
C ARG A 107 -0.37 5.99 3.34
N HIS A 108 -1.38 6.02 4.20
CA HIS A 108 -2.24 7.19 4.35
C HIS A 108 -1.41 8.43 4.77
N PRO A 109 -1.66 9.64 4.22
CA PRO A 109 -0.86 10.84 4.51
C PRO A 109 -0.80 11.20 6.00
N MET A 110 -1.86 10.91 6.76
CA MET A 110 -1.86 11.08 8.21
C MET A 110 -0.79 10.23 8.92
N TYR A 111 -0.66 8.96 8.52
CA TYR A 111 0.35 8.07 9.11
C TYR A 111 1.77 8.44 8.69
N ILE A 112 1.95 8.98 7.48
CA ILE A 112 3.27 9.50 7.05
C ILE A 112 3.66 10.67 7.96
N ALA A 113 2.77 11.64 8.17
CA ALA A 113 3.01 12.78 9.05
C ALA A 113 3.25 12.35 10.51
N LEU A 114 2.49 11.35 10.99
CA LEU A 114 2.66 10.82 12.35
C LEU A 114 4.02 10.15 12.54
N ASP A 115 4.48 9.38 11.56
CA ASP A 115 5.78 8.73 11.64
C ASP A 115 6.92 9.75 11.61
N GLU A 116 6.85 10.79 10.78
CA GLU A 116 7.82 11.89 10.79
C GLU A 116 7.91 12.55 12.18
N ILE A 117 6.77 12.81 12.82
CA ILE A 117 6.75 13.38 14.19
C ILE A 117 7.36 12.40 15.20
N LYS A 118 6.97 11.12 15.16
CA LYS A 118 7.53 10.10 16.06
C LYS A 118 9.04 9.98 15.92
N GLU A 119 9.55 9.95 14.68
CA GLU A 119 11.00 9.85 14.42
C GLU A 119 11.77 11.02 15.04
N VAL A 120 11.26 12.25 14.93
CA VAL A 120 11.87 13.43 15.54
C VAL A 120 11.93 13.27 17.06
N PHE A 121 10.83 12.89 17.72
CA PHE A 121 10.80 12.75 19.18
C PHE A 121 11.60 11.55 19.70
N ILE A 122 11.54 10.42 18.99
CA ILE A 122 12.39 9.25 19.31
C ILE A 122 13.88 9.63 19.23
N GLY A 123 14.25 10.40 18.19
CA GLY A 123 15.61 10.95 18.05
C GLY A 123 16.04 11.88 19.19
N MET A 124 15.09 12.54 19.86
CA MET A 124 15.31 13.36 21.05
C MET A 124 15.22 12.56 22.38
N GLY A 125 15.02 11.24 22.33
CA GLY A 125 14.97 10.36 23.50
C GLY A 125 13.59 10.28 24.18
N PHE A 126 12.51 10.48 23.45
CA PHE A 126 11.15 10.31 23.96
C PHE A 126 10.64 8.90 23.68
N ASP A 127 9.87 8.38 24.63
CA ASP A 127 9.08 7.16 24.46
C ASP A 127 7.73 7.50 23.82
N VAL A 128 7.23 6.61 22.97
CA VAL A 128 5.90 6.72 22.37
C VAL A 128 4.92 5.86 23.18
N LEU A 129 3.88 6.48 23.73
CA LEU A 129 2.85 5.79 24.53
C LEU A 129 1.52 5.79 23.78
N ASP A 130 0.82 4.68 23.89
CA ASP A 130 -0.56 4.54 23.44
C ASP A 130 -1.49 4.35 24.64
N GLY A 131 -2.78 4.67 24.48
CA GLY A 131 -3.75 4.57 25.55
C GLY A 131 -5.20 4.49 25.11
N PRO A 132 -6.12 4.25 26.05
CA PRO A 132 -7.52 4.02 25.76
C PRO A 132 -8.20 5.27 25.17
N GLU A 133 -9.09 5.08 24.19
CA GLU A 133 -9.94 6.14 23.64
C GLU A 133 -11.18 6.38 24.52
N VAL A 134 -11.70 5.32 25.15
CA VAL A 134 -12.71 5.43 26.19
C VAL A 134 -12.01 5.67 27.52
N GLU A 135 -12.28 6.80 28.15
CA GLU A 135 -11.51 7.27 29.29
C GLU A 135 -12.43 7.72 30.45
N LEU A 136 -11.88 7.74 31.63
CA LEU A 136 -12.54 8.33 32.79
C LEU A 136 -12.40 9.85 32.77
N ALA A 137 -13.49 10.55 33.08
CA ALA A 137 -13.49 12.02 33.17
C ALA A 137 -12.44 12.54 34.19
N SER A 138 -12.15 11.76 35.22
CA SER A 138 -11.11 12.08 36.19
C SER A 138 -9.73 12.20 35.58
N TYR A 139 -9.39 11.34 34.62
CA TYR A 139 -8.11 11.43 33.87
C TYR A 139 -8.11 12.52 32.82
N ASN A 140 -9.28 12.75 32.17
CA ASN A 140 -9.37 13.72 31.10
C ASN A 140 -9.50 15.16 31.61
N PHE A 141 -9.98 15.35 32.85
CA PHE A 141 -10.29 16.68 33.43
C PHE A 141 -9.72 16.87 34.83
N ASP A 142 -10.21 16.11 35.84
CA ASP A 142 -9.97 16.44 37.26
C ASP A 142 -8.47 16.46 37.57
N ARG A 143 -7.72 15.42 37.12
CA ARG A 143 -6.28 15.30 37.34
C ARG A 143 -5.45 16.20 36.44
N LEU A 144 -6.08 16.89 35.52
CA LEU A 144 -5.50 17.92 34.66
C LEU A 144 -5.91 19.32 35.08
N ASN A 145 -6.36 19.48 36.33
CA ASN A 145 -6.75 20.78 36.93
C ASN A 145 -7.86 21.48 36.14
N ALA A 146 -8.67 20.75 35.38
CA ALA A 146 -9.88 21.31 34.76
C ALA A 146 -11.06 21.15 35.73
N GLU A 147 -11.47 22.25 36.39
CA GLU A 147 -12.48 22.26 37.44
C GLU A 147 -13.88 21.94 36.92
N GLU A 148 -14.79 21.57 37.85
CA GLU A 148 -16.23 21.47 37.54
C GLU A 148 -16.72 22.79 36.98
N GLY A 149 -17.47 22.73 35.85
CA GLY A 149 -17.93 23.95 35.16
C GLY A 149 -16.99 24.47 34.08
N HIS A 150 -15.82 23.84 33.85
CA HIS A 150 -14.99 24.20 32.72
C HIS A 150 -15.74 23.91 31.40
N PRO A 151 -15.77 24.84 30.39
CA PRO A 151 -16.56 24.67 29.17
C PRO A 151 -16.31 23.35 28.42
N SER A 152 -15.07 22.89 28.37
CA SER A 152 -14.74 21.62 27.69
C SER A 152 -15.34 20.37 28.33
N ARG A 153 -15.93 20.49 29.56
CA ARG A 153 -16.64 19.39 30.22
C ARG A 153 -18.13 19.36 29.87
N ASP A 154 -18.62 20.38 29.18
CA ASP A 154 -20.04 20.46 28.82
C ASP A 154 -20.42 19.32 27.86
N TRP A 155 -21.68 18.88 28.01
CA TRP A 155 -22.26 17.87 27.12
C TRP A 155 -22.36 18.34 25.68
N SER A 156 -22.30 19.62 25.40
CA SER A 156 -22.22 20.18 24.05
C SER A 156 -20.90 19.90 23.38
N ASP A 157 -19.81 19.74 24.14
CA ASP A 157 -18.45 19.63 23.62
C ASP A 157 -17.87 18.19 23.73
N THR A 158 -18.35 17.41 24.72
CA THR A 158 -17.79 16.11 25.09
C THR A 158 -18.78 14.97 24.90
N PHE A 159 -18.31 13.84 24.35
CA PHE A 159 -19.09 12.61 24.22
C PHE A 159 -18.98 11.75 25.49
N TYR A 160 -20.02 11.79 26.32
CA TYR A 160 -20.17 10.96 27.51
C TYR A 160 -20.97 9.69 27.20
N PHE A 161 -20.68 8.59 27.92
CA PHE A 161 -21.40 7.32 27.84
C PHE A 161 -22.46 7.18 28.93
N ASP A 162 -22.34 7.91 30.02
CA ASP A 162 -23.22 7.84 31.17
C ASP A 162 -23.77 9.22 31.58
N GLU A 163 -24.94 9.25 32.24
CA GLU A 163 -25.56 10.47 32.73
C GLU A 163 -24.74 11.16 33.84
N ASP A 164 -23.94 10.38 34.57
CA ASP A 164 -23.06 10.87 35.64
C ASP A 164 -21.79 11.55 35.08
N SER A 165 -21.61 11.56 33.76
CA SER A 165 -20.43 12.14 33.05
C SER A 165 -19.08 11.62 33.54
N ARG A 166 -19.02 10.32 33.93
CA ARG A 166 -17.81 9.68 34.44
C ARG A 166 -16.98 8.99 33.39
N VAL A 167 -17.64 8.46 32.36
CA VAL A 167 -17.01 7.75 31.26
C VAL A 167 -17.28 8.48 29.95
N MET A 168 -16.25 8.70 29.16
CA MET A 168 -16.33 9.53 27.96
C MET A 168 -15.39 9.03 26.86
N LEU A 169 -15.57 9.51 25.64
CA LEU A 169 -14.52 9.50 24.63
C LEU A 169 -13.54 10.64 24.96
N ARG A 170 -12.24 10.34 25.04
CA ARG A 170 -11.22 11.33 25.39
C ARG A 170 -11.24 12.53 24.43
N SER A 171 -11.27 13.75 24.95
CA SER A 171 -11.23 14.99 24.16
C SER A 171 -9.82 15.46 23.83
N GLN A 172 -8.81 14.79 24.39
CA GLN A 172 -7.37 15.07 24.26
C GLN A 172 -6.57 13.82 24.61
N THR A 173 -5.31 13.77 24.26
CA THR A 173 -4.42 12.65 24.64
C THR A 173 -3.71 12.88 25.99
N SER A 174 -3.97 14.01 26.66
CA SER A 174 -3.44 14.38 27.99
C SER A 174 -3.65 13.32 29.09
N PRO A 175 -4.74 12.51 29.11
CA PRO A 175 -4.88 11.39 30.04
C PRO A 175 -3.67 10.48 30.07
N MET A 176 -2.96 10.31 28.95
CA MET A 176 -1.76 9.52 28.90
C MET A 176 -0.59 10.13 29.66
N GLN A 177 -0.54 11.45 29.80
CA GLN A 177 0.43 12.13 30.66
C GLN A 177 0.19 11.77 32.11
N VAL A 178 -1.07 11.79 32.57
CA VAL A 178 -1.45 11.35 33.94
C VAL A 178 -1.10 9.89 34.18
N ARG A 179 -1.44 9.01 33.24
CA ARG A 179 -1.09 7.58 33.33
C ARG A 179 0.43 7.33 33.36
N ALA A 180 1.19 8.12 32.61
CA ALA A 180 2.65 8.04 32.64
C ALA A 180 3.22 8.48 33.99
N MET A 181 2.69 9.55 34.60
CA MET A 181 3.09 10.01 35.94
C MET A 181 2.80 8.97 37.03
N GLU A 182 1.73 8.16 36.87
CA GLU A 182 1.39 7.10 37.82
C GLU A 182 2.25 5.83 37.68
N THR A 183 2.69 5.53 36.47
CA THR A 183 3.26 4.21 36.15
C THR A 183 4.75 4.22 35.88
N ARG A 184 5.33 5.39 35.64
CA ARG A 184 6.75 5.52 35.30
C ARG A 184 7.58 6.18 36.40
N SER A 185 8.82 5.81 36.46
CA SER A 185 9.80 6.49 37.29
C SER A 185 10.32 7.76 36.60
N LEU A 186 10.61 8.78 37.41
CA LEU A 186 11.25 10.02 36.94
C LEU A 186 12.74 9.76 36.58
N PRO A 187 13.29 10.43 35.54
CA PRO A 187 12.63 11.42 34.69
C PRO A 187 11.69 10.79 33.65
N ILE A 188 10.66 11.54 33.23
CA ILE A 188 9.68 11.12 32.23
C ILE A 188 9.86 11.96 30.96
N ARG A 189 9.93 11.32 29.81
CA ARG A 189 9.94 11.95 28.47
C ARG A 189 9.10 11.11 27.54
N ILE A 190 7.92 11.59 27.18
CA ILE A 190 6.95 10.84 26.40
C ILE A 190 6.30 11.69 25.32
N ILE A 191 5.85 11.04 24.27
CA ILE A 191 4.78 11.53 23.39
C ILE A 191 3.62 10.52 23.38
N ALA A 192 2.41 11.03 23.28
CA ALA A 192 1.18 10.26 23.26
C ALA A 192 0.34 10.64 22.02
N PRO A 193 0.57 9.99 20.86
CA PRO A 193 -0.30 10.15 19.70
C PRO A 193 -1.60 9.38 19.88
N GLY A 194 -2.70 9.89 19.35
CA GLY A 194 -3.94 9.13 19.38
C GLY A 194 -5.15 9.91 18.87
N ARG A 195 -6.24 9.16 18.65
CA ARG A 195 -7.53 9.74 18.30
C ARG A 195 -8.16 10.40 19.49
N VAL A 196 -8.84 11.51 19.23
CA VAL A 196 -9.58 12.30 20.20
C VAL A 196 -10.92 12.73 19.61
N TYR A 197 -11.86 13.10 20.47
CA TYR A 197 -13.26 13.27 20.10
C TYR A 197 -13.84 14.53 20.74
N ARG A 198 -14.47 15.38 19.93
CA ARG A 198 -15.20 16.57 20.37
C ARG A 198 -16.49 16.70 19.57
N LYS A 199 -17.52 17.25 20.14
CA LYS A 199 -18.82 17.45 19.45
C LYS A 199 -18.77 18.65 18.49
N ASP A 200 -17.73 18.72 17.69
CA ASP A 200 -17.59 19.75 16.65
C ASP A 200 -18.42 19.40 15.42
N GLU A 201 -18.96 20.40 14.75
CA GLU A 201 -19.58 20.21 13.44
C GLU A 201 -18.52 19.97 12.37
N VAL A 202 -18.86 19.12 11.39
CA VAL A 202 -17.94 18.78 10.30
C VAL A 202 -17.84 19.93 9.31
N ASP A 203 -16.65 20.51 9.20
CA ASP A 203 -16.33 21.50 8.17
C ASP A 203 -14.94 21.25 7.54
N ALA A 204 -14.41 22.21 6.79
CA ALA A 204 -13.11 22.11 6.15
C ALA A 204 -11.93 22.09 7.14
N THR A 205 -12.16 22.38 8.42
CA THR A 205 -11.14 22.56 9.46
C THR A 205 -11.43 21.80 10.76
N HIS A 206 -12.65 21.30 10.94
CA HIS A 206 -13.10 20.59 12.13
C HIS A 206 -13.71 19.24 11.78
N SER A 207 -13.50 18.27 12.66
CA SER A 207 -14.10 16.94 12.62
C SER A 207 -14.37 16.48 14.06
N PRO A 208 -15.50 15.81 14.33
CA PRO A 208 -15.80 15.27 15.66
C PRO A 208 -14.81 14.21 16.12
N MET A 209 -14.09 13.59 15.20
CA MET A 209 -12.97 12.68 15.44
C MET A 209 -11.75 13.24 14.72
N PHE A 210 -10.66 13.44 15.46
CA PHE A 210 -9.39 13.90 14.92
C PHE A 210 -8.23 13.30 15.73
N HIS A 211 -6.99 13.64 15.40
CA HIS A 211 -5.80 13.08 16.06
C HIS A 211 -4.99 14.17 16.70
N GLN A 212 -4.49 13.88 17.89
CA GLN A 212 -3.51 14.72 18.58
C GLN A 212 -2.22 13.95 18.80
N VAL A 213 -1.13 14.69 18.87
CA VAL A 213 0.14 14.23 19.44
C VAL A 213 0.47 15.17 20.57
N GLU A 214 0.45 14.68 21.80
CA GLU A 214 0.86 15.42 22.98
C GLU A 214 2.19 14.87 23.48
N GLY A 215 2.99 15.74 24.09
CA GLY A 215 4.25 15.35 24.68
C GLY A 215 4.46 15.99 26.03
N MET A 216 5.24 15.31 26.88
CA MET A 216 5.52 15.74 28.23
C MET A 216 6.97 15.39 28.62
N VAL A 217 7.61 16.32 29.33
CA VAL A 217 8.87 16.07 30.03
C VAL A 217 8.71 16.46 31.49
N ILE A 218 9.15 15.59 32.41
CA ILE A 218 9.26 15.89 33.84
C ILE A 218 10.64 15.45 34.31
N ASP A 219 11.39 16.40 34.85
CA ASP A 219 12.73 16.17 35.42
C ASP A 219 13.04 17.28 36.44
N LYS A 220 14.19 17.24 37.06
CA LYS A 220 14.69 18.32 37.92
C LYS A 220 15.16 19.51 37.09
N GLY A 221 14.68 20.69 37.43
CA GLY A 221 15.15 21.94 36.84
C GLY A 221 14.76 22.15 35.37
N VAL A 222 13.68 21.52 34.91
CA VAL A 222 13.12 21.71 33.56
C VAL A 222 12.53 23.12 33.46
N THR A 223 12.78 23.80 32.35
CA THR A 223 12.43 25.21 32.15
C THR A 223 11.64 25.46 30.87
N MET A 224 11.02 26.65 30.78
CA MET A 224 10.37 27.15 29.56
C MET A 224 11.36 27.25 28.38
N ALA A 225 12.66 27.43 28.65
CA ALA A 225 13.68 27.45 27.61
C ALA A 225 13.87 26.06 26.96
N ASP A 226 13.80 25.00 27.78
CA ASP A 226 13.88 23.61 27.29
C ASP A 226 12.69 23.28 26.41
N LEU A 227 11.47 23.67 26.83
CA LEU A 227 10.26 23.57 26.00
C LEU A 227 10.43 24.27 24.66
N LYS A 228 10.85 25.53 24.66
CA LYS A 228 11.08 26.29 23.42
C LYS A 228 12.13 25.66 22.53
N GLY A 229 13.23 25.16 23.11
CA GLY A 229 14.29 24.47 22.36
C GLY A 229 13.76 23.21 21.66
N THR A 230 13.05 22.35 22.41
CA THR A 230 12.44 21.12 21.87
C THR A 230 11.45 21.41 20.75
N LEU A 231 10.55 22.37 20.94
CA LEU A 231 9.55 22.74 19.94
C LEU A 231 10.16 23.41 18.70
N ASN A 232 11.22 24.20 18.86
CA ASN A 232 11.97 24.75 17.72
C ASN A 232 12.63 23.64 16.90
N THR A 233 13.24 22.65 17.54
CA THR A 233 13.80 21.48 16.86
C THR A 233 12.71 20.74 16.08
N LEU A 234 11.55 20.47 16.68
CA LEU A 234 10.42 19.87 15.97
C LEU A 234 10.03 20.67 14.73
N VAL A 235 9.91 21.98 14.84
CA VAL A 235 9.51 22.85 13.72
C VAL A 235 10.57 22.87 12.62
N GLU A 236 11.86 22.90 12.96
CA GLU A 236 12.94 22.88 11.98
C GLU A 236 13.00 21.54 11.22
N GLU A 237 12.74 20.42 11.90
CA GLU A 237 12.69 19.09 11.25
C GLU A 237 11.46 18.95 10.35
N LEU A 238 10.29 19.40 10.79
CA LEU A 238 9.06 19.31 9.99
C LEU A 238 8.95 20.31 8.84
N TYR A 239 9.50 21.52 9.01
CA TYR A 239 9.28 22.62 8.07
C TYR A 239 10.55 23.19 7.46
N GLY A 240 11.70 22.69 7.86
CA GLY A 240 13.00 23.08 7.37
C GLY A 240 13.73 24.09 8.28
N LYS A 241 15.06 24.02 8.23
CA LYS A 241 15.96 24.86 9.04
C LYS A 241 15.70 26.35 8.83
N GLY A 242 15.71 27.11 9.92
CA GLY A 242 15.50 28.53 9.91
C GLY A 242 14.03 28.97 9.86
N THR A 243 13.09 28.04 9.97
CA THR A 243 11.66 28.35 10.13
C THR A 243 11.46 29.19 11.39
N LYS A 244 10.91 30.40 11.24
CA LYS A 244 10.70 31.28 12.38
C LYS A 244 9.48 30.88 13.18
N THR A 245 9.62 30.90 14.50
CA THR A 245 8.58 30.60 15.48
C THR A 245 8.25 31.82 16.30
N ARG A 246 7.04 31.88 16.81
CA ARG A 246 6.56 32.91 17.73
C ARG A 246 5.75 32.22 18.84
N PHE A 247 6.03 32.56 20.10
CA PHE A 247 5.27 32.10 21.24
C PHE A 247 4.38 33.25 21.72
N ARG A 248 3.08 32.96 21.86
CA ARG A 248 2.07 33.91 22.39
C ARG A 248 1.56 33.40 23.72
N PRO A 249 1.39 34.24 24.75
CA PRO A 249 0.72 33.85 26.00
C PRO A 249 -0.68 33.29 25.71
N HIS A 250 -1.01 32.24 26.41
CA HIS A 250 -2.36 31.65 26.40
C HIS A 250 -2.68 31.08 27.78
N HIS A 251 -3.88 30.55 27.98
CA HIS A 251 -4.28 29.90 29.23
C HIS A 251 -4.80 28.49 28.98
N PHE A 252 -4.22 27.52 29.69
CA PHE A 252 -4.74 26.17 29.82
C PHE A 252 -4.76 25.78 31.30
N PRO A 253 -5.79 25.04 31.80
CA PRO A 253 -5.91 24.71 33.21
C PRO A 253 -4.76 23.85 33.74
N PHE A 254 -4.15 23.04 32.88
CA PHE A 254 -3.09 22.07 33.21
C PHE A 254 -1.65 22.61 33.02
N THR A 255 -1.49 23.85 32.56
CA THR A 255 -0.16 24.48 32.39
C THR A 255 -0.14 25.91 32.88
N GLU A 256 0.99 26.32 33.51
CA GLU A 256 1.25 27.69 33.94
C GLU A 256 2.78 27.94 34.04
N PRO A 257 3.37 28.86 33.25
CA PRO A 257 2.75 29.64 32.18
C PRO A 257 2.39 28.79 30.98
N SER A 258 1.31 29.21 30.29
CA SER A 258 0.87 28.58 29.04
C SER A 258 1.17 29.48 27.84
N CYS A 259 1.36 28.86 26.68
CA CYS A 259 1.55 29.56 25.42
C CYS A 259 1.00 28.78 24.24
N GLU A 260 0.71 29.48 23.19
CA GLU A 260 0.57 28.93 21.86
C GLU A 260 1.83 29.21 21.04
N MET A 261 2.17 28.29 20.15
CA MET A 261 3.28 28.44 19.23
C MET A 261 2.78 28.59 17.80
N ASP A 262 3.19 29.68 17.17
CA ASP A 262 2.95 29.94 15.76
C ASP A 262 4.23 29.75 14.96
N VAL A 263 4.08 29.39 13.69
CA VAL A 263 5.15 29.41 12.70
C VAL A 263 4.86 30.45 11.63
N GLN A 264 5.93 31.04 11.09
CA GLN A 264 5.80 31.99 9.99
C GLN A 264 5.12 31.33 8.79
N CYS A 265 4.15 32.01 8.20
CA CYS A 265 3.43 31.48 7.04
C CYS A 265 4.38 31.24 5.86
N HIS A 266 4.52 30.00 5.45
CA HIS A 266 5.39 29.57 4.36
C HIS A 266 4.97 30.15 2.99
N LYS A 267 3.68 30.49 2.83
CA LYS A 267 3.14 30.96 1.55
C LYS A 267 3.45 32.44 1.29
N CYS A 268 3.41 33.26 2.34
CA CYS A 268 3.62 34.71 2.20
C CYS A 268 4.87 35.21 2.92
N GLY A 269 5.65 34.34 3.57
CA GLY A 269 6.87 34.76 4.27
C GLY A 269 6.63 35.76 5.40
N GLY A 270 5.43 35.76 6.01
CA GLY A 270 5.08 36.67 7.10
C GLY A 270 4.39 37.97 6.70
N VAL A 271 4.17 38.22 5.41
CA VAL A 271 3.54 39.46 4.92
C VAL A 271 2.03 39.49 5.15
N GLY A 272 1.39 38.31 5.17
CA GLY A 272 -0.06 38.16 5.25
C GLY A 272 -0.67 37.67 3.92
N CYS A 273 -1.52 36.64 3.99
CA CYS A 273 -2.23 36.09 2.82
C CYS A 273 -3.52 35.39 3.28
N PRO A 274 -4.40 34.97 2.37
CA PRO A 274 -5.62 34.23 2.73
C PRO A 274 -5.37 32.98 3.58
N THR A 275 -4.25 32.27 3.37
CA THR A 275 -3.90 31.05 4.12
C THR A 275 -3.66 31.34 5.61
N CYS A 276 -3.02 32.46 5.94
CA CYS A 276 -2.81 32.90 7.32
C CYS A 276 -3.81 33.99 7.75
N LYS A 277 -4.91 34.17 7.01
CA LYS A 277 -5.97 35.16 7.29
C LYS A 277 -5.42 36.59 7.47
N GLY A 278 -4.34 36.93 6.75
CA GLY A 278 -3.71 38.24 6.80
C GLY A 278 -2.66 38.42 7.90
N GLU A 279 -2.51 37.48 8.84
CA GLU A 279 -1.62 37.66 10.00
C GLU A 279 -0.14 37.39 9.75
N GLY A 280 0.20 36.68 8.69
CA GLY A 280 1.58 36.24 8.40
C GLY A 280 2.07 35.06 9.25
N TRP A 281 1.28 34.60 10.22
CA TRP A 281 1.58 33.52 11.16
C TRP A 281 0.48 32.46 11.15
N ILE A 282 0.83 31.22 11.47
CA ILE A 282 -0.09 30.10 11.56
C ILE A 282 0.17 29.37 12.86
N GLU A 283 -0.86 29.25 13.70
CA GLU A 283 -0.81 28.46 14.92
C GLU A 283 -0.57 26.98 14.63
N VAL A 284 0.32 26.35 15.39
CA VAL A 284 0.69 24.95 15.25
C VAL A 284 0.28 24.11 16.45
N LEU A 285 0.50 24.63 17.68
CA LEU A 285 0.31 23.89 18.91
C LEU A 285 0.11 24.79 20.13
N GLY A 286 -0.49 24.22 21.18
CA GLY A 286 -0.48 24.76 22.51
C GLY A 286 0.57 24.08 23.39
N ALA A 287 1.15 24.82 24.34
CA ALA A 287 2.19 24.30 25.22
C ALA A 287 2.28 25.10 26.54
N GLY A 288 3.03 24.58 27.49
CA GLY A 288 3.32 25.30 28.73
C GLY A 288 4.08 24.49 29.76
N MET A 289 4.46 25.14 30.85
CA MET A 289 4.96 24.42 32.02
C MET A 289 3.83 23.71 32.73
N ILE A 290 4.02 22.47 33.15
CA ILE A 290 2.99 21.70 33.85
C ILE A 290 2.64 22.41 35.15
N HIS A 291 1.33 22.60 35.38
CA HIS A 291 0.84 23.26 36.59
C HIS A 291 1.24 22.43 37.83
N PRO A 292 1.75 23.06 38.92
CA PRO A 292 2.17 22.33 40.12
C PRO A 292 1.10 21.38 40.69
N LYS A 293 -0.18 21.79 40.71
CA LYS A 293 -1.29 20.92 41.15
C LYS A 293 -1.38 19.60 40.34
N VAL A 294 -1.06 19.60 39.05
CA VAL A 294 -1.09 18.39 38.21
C VAL A 294 0.00 17.42 38.63
N LEU A 295 1.20 17.90 38.95
CA LEU A 295 2.28 17.12 39.50
C LEU A 295 1.91 16.53 40.87
N GLU A 296 1.42 17.35 41.77
CA GLU A 296 1.01 16.98 43.16
C GLU A 296 -0.11 15.94 43.16
N MET A 297 -1.15 16.12 42.32
CA MET A 297 -2.24 15.15 42.15
C MET A 297 -1.75 13.79 41.60
N SER A 298 -0.58 13.78 40.99
CA SER A 298 0.08 12.57 40.51
C SER A 298 1.15 12.03 41.48
N GLY A 299 1.28 12.63 42.69
CA GLY A 299 2.23 12.23 43.72
C GLY A 299 3.68 12.65 43.45
N ILE A 300 3.89 13.63 42.56
CA ILE A 300 5.20 14.19 42.21
C ILE A 300 5.40 15.51 43.00
N ASP A 301 6.52 15.62 43.70
CA ASP A 301 6.87 16.82 44.48
C ASP A 301 7.21 17.98 43.54
N SER A 302 6.33 18.97 43.48
CA SER A 302 6.46 20.15 42.60
C SER A 302 7.56 21.13 43.01
N GLU A 303 8.08 21.03 44.23
CA GLU A 303 9.25 21.82 44.70
C GLU A 303 10.57 21.24 44.18
N VAL A 304 10.62 19.93 43.87
CA VAL A 304 11.80 19.22 43.38
C VAL A 304 11.80 19.04 41.87
N TYR A 305 10.62 18.77 41.29
CA TYR A 305 10.46 18.46 39.88
C TYR A 305 9.64 19.52 39.20
N SER A 306 10.03 19.83 37.98
CA SER A 306 9.26 20.65 37.05
C SER A 306 9.07 19.92 35.74
N GLY A 307 8.18 20.39 34.91
CA GLY A 307 7.93 19.77 33.63
C GLY A 307 7.26 20.72 32.65
N TRP A 308 7.22 20.32 31.42
CA TRP A 308 6.45 20.99 30.39
C TRP A 308 5.65 19.98 29.57
N ALA A 309 4.60 20.47 28.94
CA ALA A 309 3.76 19.72 28.02
C ALA A 309 3.40 20.55 26.78
N PHE A 310 3.09 19.86 25.70
CA PHE A 310 2.55 20.44 24.47
C PHE A 310 1.50 19.53 23.86
N GLY A 311 0.62 20.10 23.01
CA GLY A 311 -0.33 19.32 22.21
C GLY A 311 -0.52 19.93 20.83
N LEU A 312 -0.40 19.11 19.79
CA LEU A 312 -0.61 19.50 18.41
C LEU A 312 -1.67 18.63 17.73
N GLY A 313 -2.42 19.20 16.80
CA GLY A 313 -3.35 18.48 15.93
C GLY A 313 -2.62 17.90 14.73
N LEU A 314 -2.68 16.57 14.56
CA LEU A 314 -1.96 15.86 13.52
C LEU A 314 -2.49 16.23 12.12
N GLU A 315 -3.80 16.42 11.97
CA GLU A 315 -4.43 16.83 10.72
C GLU A 315 -3.87 18.13 10.19
N ARG A 316 -3.69 19.13 11.07
CA ARG A 316 -3.09 20.42 10.67
C ARG A 316 -1.68 20.26 10.11
N ILE A 317 -0.89 19.37 10.71
CA ILE A 317 0.47 19.04 10.21
C ILE A 317 0.39 18.35 8.85
N ALA A 318 -0.44 17.29 8.73
CA ALA A 318 -0.63 16.56 7.49
C ALA A 318 -1.17 17.43 6.36
N MET A 319 -2.21 18.21 6.62
CA MET A 319 -2.80 19.15 5.64
C MET A 319 -1.74 20.14 5.13
N ARG A 320 -0.91 20.67 6.01
CA ARG A 320 0.16 21.59 5.62
C ARG A 320 1.27 20.88 4.84
N ARG A 321 1.70 19.71 5.31
CA ARG A 321 2.77 18.90 4.70
C ARG A 321 2.42 18.52 3.27
N PHE A 322 1.19 18.09 3.04
CA PHE A 322 0.70 17.59 1.76
C PHE A 322 -0.15 18.60 0.97
N LYS A 323 -0.28 19.85 1.45
CA LYS A 323 -1.06 20.91 0.82
C LYS A 323 -2.55 20.55 0.63
N ILE A 324 -3.11 19.80 1.56
CA ILE A 324 -4.53 19.43 1.58
C ILE A 324 -5.32 20.65 2.04
N ALA A 325 -6.31 21.05 1.25
CA ALA A 325 -7.08 22.27 1.51
C ALA A 325 -8.31 22.07 2.41
N ASP A 326 -8.80 20.84 2.50
CA ASP A 326 -10.03 20.49 3.20
C ASP A 326 -9.81 19.23 4.03
N LEU A 327 -10.10 19.32 5.34
CA LEU A 327 -9.94 18.24 6.31
C LEU A 327 -10.76 16.99 5.94
N ARG A 328 -11.95 17.18 5.38
CA ARG A 328 -12.88 16.10 5.03
C ARG A 328 -12.25 15.08 4.07
N LEU A 329 -11.40 15.54 3.15
CA LEU A 329 -10.69 14.68 2.18
C LEU A 329 -9.85 13.60 2.87
N ILE A 330 -9.35 13.86 4.08
CA ILE A 330 -8.56 12.92 4.87
C ILE A 330 -9.41 11.72 5.32
N PHE A 331 -10.70 11.94 5.56
CA PHE A 331 -11.60 10.94 6.17
C PHE A 331 -12.61 10.33 5.18
N GLU A 332 -12.76 10.87 3.97
CA GLU A 332 -13.72 10.39 2.97
C GLU A 332 -13.30 9.07 2.29
N ASN A 333 -12.06 8.63 2.47
CA ASN A 333 -11.53 7.40 1.88
C ASN A 333 -11.66 7.33 0.34
N ASP A 334 -11.57 8.48 -0.34
CA ASP A 334 -11.61 8.56 -1.80
C ASP A 334 -10.25 8.09 -2.38
N MET A 335 -10.28 7.01 -3.16
CA MET A 335 -9.07 6.44 -3.77
C MET A 335 -8.34 7.45 -4.66
N ARG A 336 -9.06 8.32 -5.38
CA ARG A 336 -8.45 9.36 -6.22
C ARG A 336 -7.65 10.39 -5.42
N PHE A 337 -8.02 10.57 -4.16
CA PHE A 337 -7.27 11.41 -3.22
C PHE A 337 -6.07 10.63 -2.64
N LEU A 338 -6.30 9.40 -2.18
CA LEU A 338 -5.27 8.59 -1.53
C LEU A 338 -4.12 8.18 -2.46
N GLU A 339 -4.39 7.98 -3.74
CA GLU A 339 -3.38 7.64 -4.76
C GLU A 339 -2.40 8.78 -5.08
N GLN A 340 -2.61 9.97 -4.51
CA GLN A 340 -1.72 11.13 -4.70
C GLN A 340 -0.51 11.13 -3.74
N PHE A 341 -0.47 10.21 -2.78
CA PHE A 341 0.53 10.19 -1.70
C PHE A 341 1.38 8.92 -1.67
#